data_e010475c848c8383fe9a1ef391505fd8
#
_entry.id   e010475c848c8383fe9a1ef391505fd8
#
_cell.length_a   1.000
_cell.length_b   1.000
_cell.length_c   1.000
_cell.angle_alpha   90.00
_cell.angle_beta   90.00
_cell.angle_gamma   90.00
#
_symmetry.space_group_name_H-M   'P 1'
#
loop_
_entity.id
_entity.type
_entity.pdbx_description
1 polymer ?
#
loop_
_entity_poly.entity_id
_entity_poly.type
_entity_poly.pdbx_seq_one_letter_code
_entity_poly.pdbx_strand_id
1 'polypeptide(L)'
;ILSRLVGSEMCIRDSVKASFNNTIVMITDMGGNALCWATSGGAGFKGSRKSTPFAAQIAAERAGNMAKDMGMVNLEVRVKGPGAGRESSIRALNGCGLRINKITDVTPLPHNGCRPPKKRRV
;
A
#
# COMPACT_ATOMS: atom_id res chain seq x y z
N ILE A 1 -6.01 10.41 19.70
CA ILE A 1 -6.32 9.59 18.53
C ILE A 1 -5.70 8.20 18.66
N LEU A 2 -4.42 8.14 18.98
CA LEU A 2 -3.74 6.86 19.13
C LEU A 2 -4.33 6.01 20.24
N SER A 3 -4.70 6.63 21.35
CA SER A 3 -5.32 5.90 22.45
C SER A 3 -6.66 5.30 22.04
N ARG A 4 -7.39 5.99 21.18
CA ARG A 4 -8.64 5.51 20.66
C ARG A 4 -8.42 4.30 19.74
N LEU A 5 -7.39 4.36 18.90
CA LEU A 5 -7.06 3.28 18.00
C LEU A 5 -6.59 2.04 18.77
N VAL A 6 -5.82 2.24 19.81
CA VAL A 6 -5.36 1.13 20.64
C VAL A 6 -6.55 0.41 21.28
N GLY A 7 -7.58 1.17 21.68
CA GLY A 7 -8.76 0.57 22.27
C GLY A 7 -9.71 -0.09 21.28
N SER A 8 -9.56 0.15 19.99
CA SER A 8 -10.48 -0.33 18.95
C SER A 8 -9.92 -1.50 18.15
N GLU A 9 -9.44 -2.51 18.82
CA GLU A 9 -8.92 -3.76 18.23
C GLU A 9 -7.76 -3.57 17.27
N MET A 10 -7.26 -2.36 17.12
CA MET A 10 -6.10 -2.05 16.27
C MET A 10 -6.24 -2.58 14.84
N CYS A 11 -7.46 -2.49 14.32
CA CYS A 11 -7.75 -2.93 12.98
C CYS A 11 -7.55 -1.76 12.03
N ILE A 12 -6.68 -1.92 11.06
CA ILE A 12 -6.35 -0.89 10.10
C ILE A 12 -6.47 -1.42 8.68
N ARG A 13 -6.56 -0.51 7.75
CA ARG A 13 -6.65 -0.83 6.34
C ARG A 13 -5.42 -0.32 5.63
N ASP A 14 -4.81 -1.18 4.85
CA ASP A 14 -3.69 -0.82 4.00
C ASP A 14 -4.16 -0.76 2.55
N SER A 15 -3.84 0.34 1.88
CA SER A 15 -4.10 0.49 0.46
C SER A 15 -2.78 0.50 -0.29
N VAL A 16 -2.55 -0.52 -1.10
CA VAL A 16 -1.36 -0.62 -1.92
C VAL A 16 -1.73 -0.30 -3.37
N LYS A 17 -1.20 0.78 -3.89
CA LYS A 17 -1.37 1.12 -5.30
C LYS A 17 -0.08 0.81 -6.03
N ALA A 18 -0.08 -0.25 -6.82
CA ALA A 18 1.08 -0.70 -7.57
C ALA A 18 0.88 -0.40 -9.05
N SER A 19 1.44 0.70 -9.52
CA SER A 19 1.42 1.06 -10.94
C SER A 19 2.70 0.59 -11.62
N PHE A 20 2.76 0.77 -12.94
CA PHE A 20 3.95 0.40 -13.70
C PHE A 20 5.16 1.28 -13.36
N ASN A 21 4.94 2.45 -12.79
CA ASN A 21 6.01 3.40 -12.51
C ASN A 21 6.34 3.55 -11.03
N ASN A 22 5.45 3.16 -10.14
CA ASN A 22 5.63 3.43 -8.71
C ASN A 22 4.74 2.52 -7.86
N THR A 23 5.06 2.42 -6.58
CA THR A 23 4.22 1.73 -5.60
C THR A 23 3.98 2.66 -4.43
N ILE A 24 2.73 2.83 -4.05
CA ILE A 24 2.32 3.65 -2.93
C ILE A 24 1.64 2.75 -1.91
N VAL A 25 2.11 2.81 -0.66
CA VAL A 25 1.53 2.07 0.45
C VAL A 25 0.98 3.08 1.44
N MET A 26 -0.32 3.06 1.68
CA MET A 26 -0.97 3.97 2.61
C MET A 26 -1.75 3.17 3.63
N ILE A 27 -1.51 3.44 4.89
CA ILE A 27 -2.20 2.78 6.00
C ILE A 27 -3.21 3.74 6.60
N THR A 28 -4.45 3.32 6.63
CA THR A 28 -5.56 4.13 7.12
C THR A 28 -6.30 3.39 8.22
N ASP A 29 -7.12 4.12 8.99
CA ASP A 29 -8.07 3.46 9.89
C ASP A 29 -9.24 2.92 9.07
N MET A 30 -10.19 2.26 9.72
CA MET A 30 -11.34 1.68 9.03
C MET A 30 -12.28 2.74 8.45
N GLY A 31 -12.17 3.95 8.92
CA GLY A 31 -12.93 5.08 8.40
C GLY A 31 -12.30 5.75 7.18
N GLY A 32 -11.08 5.36 6.82
CA GLY A 32 -10.41 5.92 5.66
C GLY A 32 -9.44 7.07 5.95
N ASN A 33 -9.22 7.41 7.21
CA ASN A 33 -8.29 8.48 7.58
C ASN A 33 -6.85 7.97 7.51
N ALA A 34 -6.00 8.67 6.76
CA ALA A 34 -4.61 8.27 6.58
C ALA A 34 -3.83 8.41 7.89
N LEU A 35 -3.16 7.34 8.30
CA LEU A 35 -2.34 7.30 9.51
C LEU A 35 -0.86 7.39 9.17
N CYS A 36 -0.42 6.64 8.16
CA CYS A 36 0.94 6.71 7.66
C CYS A 36 0.99 6.25 6.21
N TRP A 37 2.08 6.58 5.53
CA TRP A 37 2.23 6.21 4.14
C TRP A 37 3.72 6.18 3.77
N ALA A 38 4.01 5.44 2.71
CA ALA A 38 5.35 5.39 2.14
C ALA A 38 5.23 5.08 0.65
N THR A 39 6.20 5.53 -0.12
CA THR A 39 6.24 5.27 -1.56
C THR A 39 7.62 4.78 -1.96
N SER A 40 7.70 4.12 -3.10
CA SER A 40 8.99 3.71 -3.66
C SER A 40 9.88 4.92 -3.94
N GLY A 41 9.29 5.99 -4.47
CA GLY A 41 10.02 7.23 -4.71
C GLY A 41 10.54 7.87 -3.43
N GLY A 42 9.71 7.86 -2.39
CA GLY A 42 10.08 8.39 -1.08
C GLY A 42 11.14 7.56 -0.37
N ALA A 43 11.31 6.31 -0.76
CA ALA A 43 12.34 5.42 -0.21
C ALA A 43 13.72 5.61 -0.87
N GLY A 44 13.84 6.54 -1.80
CA GLY A 44 15.10 6.84 -2.46
C GLY A 44 15.28 6.25 -3.84
N PHE A 45 14.30 5.50 -4.34
CA PHE A 45 14.34 4.95 -5.69
C PHE A 45 13.86 5.98 -6.70
N LYS A 46 14.53 6.07 -7.82
CA LYS A 46 14.22 7.06 -8.86
C LYS A 46 14.09 6.40 -10.22
N GLY A 47 13.30 7.00 -11.10
CA GLY A 47 13.12 6.54 -12.46
C GLY A 47 12.51 5.15 -12.50
N SER A 48 13.07 4.26 -13.31
CA SER A 48 12.57 2.90 -13.48
C SER A 48 12.71 2.04 -12.21
N ARG A 49 13.55 2.44 -11.27
CA ARG A 49 13.74 1.69 -10.03
C ARG A 49 12.52 1.73 -9.12
N LYS A 50 11.68 2.75 -9.26
CA LYS A 50 10.48 2.87 -8.44
C LYS A 50 9.46 1.76 -8.67
N SER A 51 9.49 1.14 -9.83
CA SER A 51 8.53 0.09 -10.18
C SER A 51 9.01 -1.32 -9.84
N THR A 52 10.22 -1.46 -9.28
CA THR A 52 10.76 -2.78 -8.98
C THR A 52 10.09 -3.39 -7.74
N PRO A 53 10.01 -4.73 -7.66
CA PRO A 53 9.48 -5.37 -6.45
C PRO A 53 10.28 -5.03 -5.19
N PHE A 54 11.59 -4.87 -5.32
CA PHE A 54 12.43 -4.50 -4.18
C PHE A 54 12.07 -3.12 -3.63
N ALA A 55 11.84 -2.15 -4.50
CA ALA A 55 11.42 -0.82 -4.08
C ALA A 55 10.08 -0.85 -3.36
N ALA A 56 9.15 -1.64 -3.85
CA ALA A 56 7.85 -1.83 -3.21
C ALA A 56 8.00 -2.47 -1.84
N GLN A 57 8.90 -3.43 -1.71
CA GLN A 57 9.19 -4.07 -0.44
C GLN A 57 9.69 -3.05 0.60
N ILE A 58 10.63 -2.20 0.22
CA ILE A 58 11.16 -1.18 1.12
C ILE A 58 10.08 -0.18 1.54
N ALA A 59 9.25 0.25 0.59
CA ALA A 59 8.15 1.16 0.89
C ALA A 59 7.17 0.54 1.88
N ALA A 60 6.80 -0.73 1.66
CA ALA A 60 5.89 -1.43 2.54
C ALA A 60 6.49 -1.64 3.93
N GLU A 61 7.78 -1.95 4.01
CA GLU A 61 8.46 -2.09 5.30
C GLU A 61 8.43 -0.78 6.09
N ARG A 62 8.67 0.35 5.42
CA ARG A 62 8.61 1.65 6.07
C ARG A 62 7.22 1.95 6.62
N ALA A 63 6.20 1.75 5.80
CA ALA A 63 4.82 1.97 6.23
C ALA A 63 4.43 1.02 7.36
N GLY A 64 4.81 -0.24 7.24
CA GLY A 64 4.52 -1.25 8.24
C GLY A 64 5.18 -0.96 9.59
N ASN A 65 6.42 -0.50 9.57
CA ASN A 65 7.12 -0.14 10.81
C ASN A 65 6.47 1.07 11.48
N MET A 66 6.05 2.06 10.70
CA MET A 66 5.34 3.20 11.26
C MET A 66 4.03 2.78 11.90
N ALA A 67 3.28 1.90 11.24
CA ALA A 67 2.03 1.38 11.80
C ALA A 67 2.26 0.57 13.07
N LYS A 68 3.31 -0.24 13.08
CA LYS A 68 3.66 -1.05 14.24
C LYS A 68 4.04 -0.18 15.43
N ASP A 69 4.76 0.92 15.17
CA ASP A 69 5.11 1.88 16.22
C ASP A 69 3.87 2.55 16.81
N MET A 70 2.81 2.65 16.03
CA MET A 70 1.53 3.15 16.51
C MET A 70 0.71 2.12 17.28
N GLY A 71 1.21 0.89 17.38
CA GLY A 71 0.51 -0.18 18.07
C GLY A 71 -0.50 -0.96 17.23
N MET A 72 -0.46 -0.79 15.92
CA MET A 72 -1.35 -1.51 15.03
C MET A 72 -0.92 -2.95 14.86
N VAL A 73 -1.87 -3.88 14.84
CA VAL A 73 -1.58 -5.30 14.74
C VAL A 73 -2.32 -5.95 13.58
N ASN A 74 -3.62 -5.74 13.48
CA ASN A 74 -4.45 -6.38 12.47
C ASN A 74 -4.57 -5.48 11.24
N LEU A 75 -4.46 -6.08 10.06
CA LEU A 75 -4.39 -5.35 8.81
C LEU A 75 -5.31 -5.97 7.77
N GLU A 76 -6.11 -5.14 7.13
CA GLU A 76 -6.87 -5.49 5.94
C GLU A 76 -6.16 -4.84 4.75
N VAL A 77 -5.72 -5.64 3.79
CA VAL A 77 -4.97 -5.14 2.63
C VAL A 77 -5.88 -4.99 1.43
N ARG A 78 -5.83 -3.84 0.80
CA ARG A 78 -6.50 -3.58 -0.47
C ARG A 78 -5.44 -3.27 -1.51
N VAL A 79 -5.38 -4.08 -2.56
CA VAL A 79 -4.38 -3.94 -3.61
C VAL A 79 -5.04 -3.39 -4.87
N LYS A 80 -4.39 -2.42 -5.48
CA LYS A 80 -4.90 -1.78 -6.69
C LYS A 80 -3.77 -1.63 -7.71
N GLY A 81 -4.03 -2.02 -8.95
CA GLY A 81 -3.12 -1.79 -10.06
C GLY A 81 -2.32 -3.03 -10.46
N PRO A 82 -1.77 -3.02 -11.68
CA PRO A 82 -1.07 -4.17 -12.26
C PRO A 82 0.44 -4.19 -12.02
N GLY A 83 0.97 -3.29 -11.21
CA GLY A 83 2.41 -3.15 -11.02
C GLY A 83 3.08 -4.36 -10.38
N ALA A 84 4.39 -4.45 -10.53
CA ALA A 84 5.18 -5.56 -10.00
C ALA A 84 5.27 -5.58 -8.48
N GLY A 85 4.94 -4.47 -7.83
CA GLY A 85 5.06 -4.35 -6.37
C GLY A 85 3.93 -4.95 -5.56
N ARG A 86 2.92 -5.53 -6.20
CA ARG A 86 1.74 -6.04 -5.49
C ARG A 86 2.09 -7.06 -4.42
N GLU A 87 2.70 -8.17 -4.83
CA GLU A 87 3.01 -9.27 -3.91
C GLU A 87 4.13 -8.91 -2.94
N SER A 88 5.14 -8.20 -3.42
CA SER A 88 6.27 -7.80 -2.59
C SER A 88 5.84 -6.93 -1.43
N SER A 89 4.91 -6.01 -1.67
CA SER A 89 4.37 -5.15 -0.62
C SER A 89 3.64 -5.96 0.45
N ILE A 90 2.81 -6.90 0.02
CA ILE A 90 2.05 -7.74 0.95
C ILE A 90 2.99 -8.59 1.80
N ARG A 91 3.99 -9.19 1.18
CA ARG A 91 4.98 -10.00 1.89
C ARG A 91 5.76 -9.17 2.91
N ALA A 92 6.14 -7.96 2.53
CA ALA A 92 6.87 -7.08 3.42
C ALA A 92 6.04 -6.67 4.62
N LEU A 93 4.76 -6.37 4.42
CA LEU A 93 3.86 -6.04 5.52
C LEU A 93 3.71 -7.21 6.49
N ASN A 94 3.58 -8.41 5.96
CA ASN A 94 3.52 -9.62 6.79
C ASN A 94 4.82 -9.83 7.56
N GLY A 95 5.96 -9.56 6.91
CA GLY A 95 7.28 -9.68 7.52
C GLY A 95 7.53 -8.67 8.62
N CYS A 96 6.82 -7.55 8.62
CA CYS A 96 6.93 -6.55 9.69
C CYS A 96 6.24 -6.98 10.99
N GLY A 97 5.53 -8.11 10.98
CA GLY A 97 4.83 -8.59 12.15
C GLY A 97 3.37 -8.17 12.22
N LEU A 98 2.86 -7.53 11.18
CA LEU A 98 1.45 -7.20 11.10
C LEU A 98 0.66 -8.43 10.65
N ARG A 99 -0.49 -8.65 11.28
CA ARG A 99 -1.37 -9.76 10.93
C ARG A 99 -2.31 -9.34 9.80
N ILE A 100 -2.17 -10.00 8.67
CA ILE A 100 -3.05 -9.74 7.53
C ILE A 100 -4.28 -10.62 7.64
N ASN A 101 -5.44 -9.98 7.87
CA ASN A 101 -6.71 -10.70 8.03
C ASN A 101 -7.40 -10.94 6.70
N LYS A 102 -7.26 -9.99 5.77
CA LYS A 102 -7.98 -10.03 4.51
C LYS A 102 -7.18 -9.33 3.42
N ILE A 103 -7.17 -9.91 2.24
CA ILE A 103 -6.55 -9.29 1.06
C ILE A 103 -7.63 -9.16 -0.01
N THR A 104 -7.86 -7.95 -0.50
CA THR A 104 -8.87 -7.66 -1.50
C THR A 104 -8.23 -6.93 -2.67
N ASP A 105 -8.51 -7.37 -3.89
CA ASP A 105 -8.09 -6.67 -5.10
C ASP A 105 -9.19 -5.68 -5.48
N VAL A 106 -8.85 -4.39 -5.46
CA VAL A 106 -9.80 -3.32 -5.78
C VAL A 106 -9.42 -2.60 -7.08
N THR A 107 -8.64 -3.26 -7.94
CA THR A 107 -8.28 -2.69 -9.22
C THR A 107 -9.53 -2.33 -10.02
N PRO A 108 -9.68 -1.07 -10.46
CA PRO A 108 -10.87 -0.67 -11.19
C PRO A 108 -10.93 -1.35 -12.55
N LEU A 109 -12.10 -1.86 -12.87
CA LEU A 109 -12.38 -2.51 -14.15
C LEU A 109 -13.55 -1.79 -14.81
N PRO A 110 -13.28 -0.92 -15.80
CA PRO A 110 -14.37 -0.17 -16.43
C PRO A 110 -15.28 -1.08 -17.25
N HIS A 111 -16.60 -0.81 -17.15
CA HIS A 111 -17.60 -1.49 -17.96
C HIS A 111 -17.89 -0.64 -19.20
N ASN A 112 -16.93 -0.58 -20.15
CA ASN A 112 -17.00 0.30 -21.31
C ASN A 112 -17.08 1.78 -20.90
N GLY A 113 -16.25 2.16 -19.92
CA GLY A 113 -16.21 3.53 -19.41
C GLY A 113 -15.63 4.53 -20.39
N CYS A 114 -15.02 5.57 -19.85
CA CYS A 114 -14.42 6.62 -20.65
C CYS A 114 -13.31 6.10 -21.53
N ARG A 115 -13.17 6.72 -22.72
CA ARG A 115 -12.07 6.42 -23.62
C ARG A 115 -10.75 6.76 -22.94
N PRO A 116 -9.76 5.85 -22.98
CA PRO A 116 -8.45 6.13 -22.40
C PRO A 116 -7.74 7.26 -23.14
N PRO A 117 -6.80 7.94 -22.49
CA PRO A 117 -6.07 9.02 -23.13
C PRO A 117 -5.22 8.53 -24.30
N LYS A 118 -4.86 9.45 -25.19
CA LYS A 118 -4.02 9.18 -26.33
C LYS A 118 -2.70 8.56 -25.88
N LYS A 119 -2.21 7.60 -26.67
CA LYS A 119 -0.92 6.98 -26.38
C LYS A 119 0.18 8.03 -26.31
N ARG A 120 0.97 7.98 -25.25
CA ARG A 120 2.05 8.91 -25.05
C ARG A 120 3.15 8.70 -26.07
N ARG A 121 3.61 9.77 -26.70
CA ARG A 121 4.79 9.73 -27.55
C ARG A 121 6.04 9.77 -26.69
N VAL A 122 6.95 8.87 -26.97
CA VAL A 122 8.21 8.79 -26.20
C VAL A 122 9.35 8.93 -27.15
#